data_35d98b350a1afbd8ff5d3201c610f4db
#
_entry.id   35d98b350a1afbd8ff5d3201c610f4db
#
_cell.length_a   1.000
_cell.length_b   1.000
_cell.length_c   1.000
_cell.angle_alpha   90.00
_cell.angle_beta   90.00
_cell.angle_gamma   90.00
#
_symmetry.space_group_name_H-M   'P 1'
#
loop_
_entity.id
_entity.type
_entity.pdbx_description
1 polymer ?
#
loop_
_entity_poly.entity_id
_entity_poly.type
_entity_poly.pdbx_seq_one_letter_code
_entity_poly.pdbx_strand_id
1 'polypeptide(L)'
;MTRNRLVAAAALIISALFLAACGPAFSTGQREPAVSVPVRQSQAVQVPESLEQIQYSFRDVAGAVLPVVVEINTEELITQRSPRFQSPWDFFFGNPENQQPQEREFRQPGLGSGVLVQREGNKVYVLTNNHVVGSADKISVLLHDEREFSGKLVAADPRRDLAVVVFETREQVPLASLGDSDALQVGDLVLAVGNPFGFESTVTMGIISALGRRTEAGASVANLTDYIQTDAAINPGNSGGALVNLRGEVIGINTWIASQTGSNSGLGFAVPINNARKTVSDILSKGKVEYGWLGVSINDLDGRLFPGVREQFKIGDKGGAFVLNVYRGSPAQKAGVQPGDYITSIGGQSLRNSDQLTQVVGNLPAGKDYEIKMVRGGTPLTLSIRLAIREEEKELAAQNKNLWPGLFVGVITDELRKQLKLADGIRGPIVTAVWENSPAAVAGLKQGDVVLKVNDTEVRTVYDFYQELNAASKDVMLRLLREDNEVVIGLVK
;
A
#
# COMPACT_ATOMS: atom_id res chain seq x y z
N MET A 1 -39.78 49.39 -12.12
CA MET A 1 -41.12 48.82 -12.34
C MET A 1 -41.46 48.63 -13.82
N THR A 2 -40.61 48.07 -14.67
CA THR A 2 -40.87 47.99 -16.11
C THR A 2 -40.32 46.71 -16.78
N ARG A 3 -39.94 45.69 -16.03
CA ARG A 3 -39.40 44.45 -16.65
C ARG A 3 -40.22 43.19 -16.43
N ASN A 4 -41.26 43.22 -15.57
CA ASN A 4 -42.14 42.07 -15.30
C ASN A 4 -43.49 42.08 -16.04
N ARG A 5 -43.75 43.08 -16.91
CA ARG A 5 -44.99 43.14 -17.71
C ARG A 5 -44.85 42.59 -19.11
N LEU A 6 -43.63 42.37 -19.60
CA LEU A 6 -43.38 41.81 -20.94
C LEU A 6 -43.36 40.28 -20.99
N VAL A 7 -43.12 39.60 -19.86
CA VAL A 7 -43.09 38.14 -19.79
C VAL A 7 -44.50 37.55 -19.65
N ALA A 8 -45.46 38.30 -19.08
CA ALA A 8 -46.86 37.84 -18.94
C ALA A 8 -47.67 37.92 -20.24
N ALA A 9 -47.29 38.78 -21.20
CA ALA A 9 -47.97 38.94 -22.48
C ALA A 9 -47.57 37.85 -23.52
N ALA A 10 -46.34 37.28 -23.41
CA ALA A 10 -45.86 36.23 -24.29
C ALA A 10 -46.46 34.85 -23.95
N ALA A 11 -46.78 34.59 -22.69
CA ALA A 11 -47.37 33.33 -22.24
C ALA A 11 -48.85 33.16 -22.63
N LEU A 12 -49.59 34.26 -22.84
CA LEU A 12 -51.05 34.23 -23.20
C LEU A 12 -51.27 34.04 -24.70
N ILE A 13 -50.31 34.38 -25.56
CA ILE A 13 -50.42 34.22 -27.01
C ILE A 13 -50.11 32.78 -27.46
N ILE A 14 -49.26 32.05 -26.71
CA ILE A 14 -48.93 30.65 -27.03
C ILE A 14 -50.05 29.67 -26.60
N SER A 15 -50.87 30.01 -25.60
CA SER A 15 -52.01 29.16 -25.18
C SER A 15 -53.27 29.30 -26.09
N ALA A 16 -53.35 30.36 -26.89
CA ALA A 16 -54.53 30.58 -27.79
C ALA A 16 -54.37 29.86 -29.16
N LEU A 17 -53.17 29.44 -29.55
CA LEU A 17 -52.90 28.76 -30.82
C LEU A 17 -53.03 27.22 -30.75
N PHE A 18 -53.22 26.63 -29.57
CA PHE A 18 -53.35 25.17 -29.43
C PHE A 18 -54.82 24.66 -29.32
N LEU A 19 -55.82 25.56 -29.33
CA LEU A 19 -57.22 25.19 -29.14
C LEU A 19 -58.07 25.22 -30.44
N ALA A 20 -57.48 25.50 -31.60
CA ALA A 20 -58.22 25.63 -32.86
C ALA A 20 -58.02 24.44 -33.85
N ALA A 21 -57.45 23.29 -33.42
CA ALA A 21 -57.14 22.16 -34.31
C ALA A 21 -57.73 20.81 -33.83
N CYS A 22 -58.92 20.81 -33.24
CA CYS A 22 -59.67 19.55 -33.01
C CYS A 22 -61.05 19.62 -33.69
N GLY A 23 -61.09 19.39 -34.99
CA GLY A 23 -62.27 19.00 -35.72
C GLY A 23 -62.20 17.48 -35.96
N PRO A 24 -63.32 16.71 -35.87
CA PRO A 24 -63.30 15.28 -36.08
C PRO A 24 -63.26 15.00 -37.59
N ALA A 25 -62.10 14.61 -38.10
CA ALA A 25 -61.97 14.04 -39.42
C ALA A 25 -62.01 12.50 -39.28
N PHE A 26 -63.18 11.89 -39.52
CA PHE A 26 -63.24 10.45 -39.82
C PHE A 26 -62.54 10.25 -41.18
N SER A 27 -61.28 9.73 -41.14
CA SER A 27 -60.63 9.19 -42.32
C SER A 27 -60.47 7.68 -42.13
N THR A 28 -61.08 6.94 -43.00
CA THR A 28 -60.93 5.50 -43.16
C THR A 28 -59.46 5.15 -43.36
N GLY A 29 -58.89 4.43 -42.37
CA GLY A 29 -57.50 4.09 -42.36
C GLY A 29 -57.08 3.18 -43.52
N GLN A 30 -56.18 3.71 -44.33
CA GLN A 30 -55.19 2.89 -44.99
C GLN A 30 -54.00 2.81 -44.00
N ARG A 31 -53.78 1.59 -43.46
CA ARG A 31 -52.51 1.31 -42.73
C ARG A 31 -51.37 1.44 -43.73
N GLU A 32 -50.56 2.46 -43.58
CA GLU A 32 -49.29 2.48 -44.27
C GLU A 32 -48.51 1.20 -43.90
N PRO A 33 -47.92 0.52 -44.90
CA PRO A 33 -47.13 -0.68 -44.59
C PRO A 33 -45.95 -0.28 -43.70
N ALA A 34 -45.79 -0.98 -42.58
CA ALA A 34 -44.65 -0.83 -41.70
C ALA A 34 -43.38 -0.90 -42.54
N VAL A 35 -42.58 0.18 -42.50
CA VAL A 35 -41.27 0.20 -43.16
C VAL A 35 -40.43 -0.88 -42.48
N SER A 36 -40.37 -2.05 -43.09
CA SER A 36 -39.46 -3.10 -42.73
C SER A 36 -38.06 -2.61 -43.10
N VAL A 37 -37.27 -2.18 -42.09
CA VAL A 37 -35.85 -1.96 -42.26
C VAL A 37 -35.26 -3.31 -42.69
N PRO A 38 -34.69 -3.45 -43.89
CA PRO A 38 -34.12 -4.72 -44.31
C PRO A 38 -32.93 -4.99 -43.38
N VAL A 39 -33.03 -6.00 -42.55
CA VAL A 39 -31.89 -6.56 -41.82
C VAL A 39 -30.96 -7.09 -42.90
N ARG A 40 -29.91 -6.30 -43.22
CA ARG A 40 -28.80 -6.81 -44.02
C ARG A 40 -28.26 -8.01 -43.28
N GLN A 41 -28.42 -9.21 -43.83
CA GLN A 41 -27.65 -10.36 -43.39
C GLN A 41 -26.19 -10.02 -43.63
N SER A 42 -25.48 -9.58 -42.58
CA SER A 42 -24.04 -9.45 -42.63
C SER A 42 -23.50 -10.86 -42.87
N GLN A 43 -22.73 -11.05 -43.94
CA GLN A 43 -21.91 -12.26 -44.07
C GLN A 43 -21.09 -12.40 -42.81
N ALA A 44 -21.26 -13.50 -42.08
CA ALA A 44 -20.46 -13.80 -40.91
C ALA A 44 -18.99 -13.80 -41.33
N VAL A 45 -18.19 -12.97 -40.65
CA VAL A 45 -16.75 -12.94 -40.88
C VAL A 45 -16.17 -14.28 -40.41
N GLN A 46 -15.41 -14.95 -41.27
CA GLN A 46 -14.71 -16.17 -40.89
C GLN A 46 -13.57 -15.79 -39.93
N VAL A 47 -13.69 -16.22 -38.68
CA VAL A 47 -12.65 -16.05 -37.66
C VAL A 47 -11.62 -17.18 -37.80
N PRO A 48 -10.33 -16.91 -37.85
CA PRO A 48 -9.30 -17.97 -37.83
C PRO A 48 -9.45 -18.86 -36.61
N GLU A 49 -9.27 -20.14 -36.74
CA GLU A 49 -9.42 -21.16 -35.67
C GLU A 49 -8.53 -20.83 -34.43
N SER A 50 -7.32 -20.31 -34.65
CA SER A 50 -6.41 -19.88 -33.60
C SER A 50 -6.96 -18.76 -32.71
N LEU A 51 -7.73 -17.81 -33.28
CA LEU A 51 -8.39 -16.76 -32.51
C LEU A 51 -9.62 -17.28 -31.75
N GLU A 52 -10.33 -18.23 -32.34
CA GLU A 52 -11.43 -18.89 -31.63
C GLU A 52 -10.93 -19.68 -30.44
N GLN A 53 -9.81 -20.40 -30.56
CA GLN A 53 -9.17 -21.14 -29.48
C GLN A 53 -8.75 -20.20 -28.33
N ILE A 54 -8.17 -19.04 -28.63
CA ILE A 54 -7.84 -18.02 -27.62
C ILE A 54 -9.11 -17.54 -26.90
N GLN A 55 -10.16 -17.24 -27.66
CA GLN A 55 -11.45 -16.81 -27.09
C GLN A 55 -12.06 -17.87 -26.16
N TYR A 56 -12.00 -19.15 -26.54
CA TYR A 56 -12.48 -20.26 -25.71
C TYR A 56 -11.66 -20.36 -24.43
N SER A 57 -10.33 -20.24 -24.51
CA SER A 57 -9.46 -20.25 -23.32
C SER A 57 -9.86 -19.18 -22.30
N PHE A 58 -10.15 -17.96 -22.75
CA PHE A 58 -10.61 -16.89 -21.83
C PHE A 58 -11.98 -17.18 -21.22
N ARG A 59 -12.91 -17.76 -22.00
CA ARG A 59 -14.24 -18.15 -21.49
C ARG A 59 -14.14 -19.25 -20.45
N ASP A 60 -13.28 -20.24 -20.69
CA ASP A 60 -13.07 -21.36 -19.77
C ASP A 60 -12.45 -20.88 -18.46
N VAL A 61 -11.43 -20.01 -18.53
CA VAL A 61 -10.84 -19.38 -17.36
C VAL A 61 -11.87 -18.56 -16.58
N ALA A 62 -12.63 -17.69 -17.27
CA ALA A 62 -13.69 -16.91 -16.62
C ALA A 62 -14.73 -17.81 -15.96
N GLY A 63 -15.22 -18.84 -16.65
CA GLY A 63 -16.18 -19.81 -16.11
C GLY A 63 -15.68 -20.57 -14.87
N ALA A 64 -14.37 -20.85 -14.80
CA ALA A 64 -13.76 -21.51 -13.66
C ALA A 64 -13.55 -20.57 -12.45
N VAL A 65 -13.27 -19.27 -12.72
CA VAL A 65 -12.89 -18.30 -11.68
C VAL A 65 -14.07 -17.53 -11.11
N LEU A 66 -15.07 -17.19 -11.92
CA LEU A 66 -16.23 -16.43 -11.47
C LEU A 66 -16.91 -17.03 -10.22
N PRO A 67 -17.12 -18.37 -10.10
CA PRO A 67 -17.76 -18.95 -8.92
C PRO A 67 -16.94 -18.86 -7.64
N VAL A 68 -15.63 -18.61 -7.70
CA VAL A 68 -14.74 -18.51 -6.52
C VAL A 68 -14.47 -17.07 -6.11
N VAL A 69 -14.93 -16.08 -6.88
CA VAL A 69 -14.84 -14.65 -6.53
C VAL A 69 -16.19 -14.21 -5.98
N VAL A 70 -16.16 -13.59 -4.81
CA VAL A 70 -17.34 -13.14 -4.07
C VAL A 70 -17.36 -11.63 -3.92
N GLU A 71 -18.55 -11.07 -3.71
CA GLU A 71 -18.69 -9.69 -3.26
C GLU A 71 -18.58 -9.62 -1.75
N ILE A 72 -17.92 -8.59 -1.25
CA ILE A 72 -17.85 -8.26 0.18
C ILE A 72 -18.51 -6.91 0.37
N ASN A 73 -19.62 -6.90 1.11
CA ASN A 73 -20.29 -5.70 1.55
C ASN A 73 -19.95 -5.42 3.01
N THR A 74 -19.64 -4.17 3.30
CA THR A 74 -19.30 -3.73 4.65
C THR A 74 -20.18 -2.56 5.07
N GLU A 75 -20.46 -2.46 6.38
CA GLU A 75 -21.09 -1.29 6.98
C GLU A 75 -20.21 -0.83 8.15
N GLU A 76 -19.82 0.45 8.15
CA GLU A 76 -19.12 1.09 9.26
C GLU A 76 -20.02 2.12 9.91
N LEU A 77 -20.13 2.10 11.25
CA LEU A 77 -20.89 3.08 12.05
C LEU A 77 -19.99 4.26 12.40
N ILE A 78 -20.18 5.37 11.70
CA ILE A 78 -19.45 6.60 11.98
C ILE A 78 -20.27 7.48 12.89
N THR A 79 -19.78 7.73 14.10
CA THR A 79 -20.38 8.71 15.02
C THR A 79 -19.81 10.09 14.73
N GLN A 80 -20.61 10.95 14.11
CA GLN A 80 -20.24 12.32 13.84
C GLN A 80 -20.82 13.26 14.88
N ARG A 81 -19.97 14.00 15.59
CA ARG A 81 -20.38 15.07 16.51
C ARG A 81 -20.59 16.35 15.72
N SER A 82 -21.82 16.70 15.45
CA SER A 82 -22.18 17.96 14.80
C SER A 82 -22.78 18.93 15.79
N PRO A 83 -22.40 20.23 15.80
CA PRO A 83 -23.09 21.24 16.58
C PRO A 83 -24.53 21.35 16.08
N ARG A 84 -25.49 21.31 17.01
CA ARG A 84 -26.91 21.44 16.70
C ARG A 84 -27.30 22.89 16.56
N PHE A 85 -27.49 23.35 15.35
CA PHE A 85 -28.18 24.61 15.10
C PHE A 85 -29.69 24.34 15.02
N GLN A 86 -30.49 24.86 15.94
CA GLN A 86 -31.96 24.68 15.93
C GLN A 86 -32.61 25.60 14.88
N SER A 87 -31.93 26.64 14.48
CA SER A 87 -32.36 27.55 13.43
C SER A 87 -31.16 28.16 12.68
N PRO A 88 -31.33 28.72 11.43
CA PRO A 88 -30.28 29.45 10.74
C PRO A 88 -29.72 30.63 11.55
N TRP A 89 -30.51 31.15 12.52
CA TRP A 89 -30.10 32.27 13.36
C TRP A 89 -29.16 31.84 14.50
N ASP A 90 -29.20 30.58 14.95
CA ASP A 90 -28.30 30.05 15.96
C ASP A 90 -26.85 29.99 15.48
N PHE A 91 -26.64 29.91 14.17
CA PHE A 91 -25.31 30.02 13.57
C PHE A 91 -24.68 31.41 13.75
N PHE A 92 -25.51 32.48 13.74
CA PHE A 92 -25.03 33.86 13.84
C PHE A 92 -25.08 34.43 15.26
N PHE A 93 -26.00 33.95 16.11
CA PHE A 93 -26.29 34.55 17.40
C PHE A 93 -26.35 33.55 18.57
N GLY A 94 -26.15 32.26 18.33
CA GLY A 94 -26.20 31.21 19.33
C GLY A 94 -25.02 31.26 20.32
N ASN A 95 -25.29 31.12 21.60
CA ASN A 95 -24.27 31.10 22.65
C ASN A 95 -23.54 29.72 22.62
N PRO A 96 -22.22 29.66 22.45
CA PRO A 96 -21.49 28.38 22.33
C PRO A 96 -21.57 27.47 23.54
N GLU A 97 -21.84 28.05 24.73
CA GLU A 97 -21.86 27.31 26.00
C GLU A 97 -23.08 26.40 26.21
N ASN A 98 -24.15 26.57 25.41
CA ASN A 98 -25.39 25.79 25.55
C ASN A 98 -25.60 24.73 24.44
N GLN A 99 -24.61 24.49 23.61
CA GLN A 99 -24.72 23.53 22.52
C GLN A 99 -24.25 22.15 22.98
N GLN A 100 -25.18 21.29 23.35
CA GLN A 100 -24.86 19.86 23.50
C GLN A 100 -24.65 19.25 22.11
N PRO A 101 -23.46 18.70 21.81
CA PRO A 101 -23.22 18.03 20.54
C PRO A 101 -24.18 16.84 20.40
N GLN A 102 -24.93 16.78 19.34
CA GLN A 102 -25.74 15.62 19.03
C GLN A 102 -24.89 14.61 18.28
N GLU A 103 -24.65 13.46 18.86
CA GLU A 103 -24.03 12.33 18.19
C GLU A 103 -25.03 11.77 17.16
N ARG A 104 -24.66 11.76 15.91
CA ARG A 104 -25.43 11.11 14.85
C ARG A 104 -24.60 9.94 14.34
N GLU A 105 -25.20 8.76 14.39
CA GLU A 105 -24.64 7.58 13.76
C GLU A 105 -25.02 7.57 12.28
N PHE A 106 -24.02 7.50 11.43
CA PHE A 106 -24.17 7.30 10.00
C PHE A 106 -23.60 5.93 9.65
N ARG A 107 -24.32 5.17 8.84
CA ARG A 107 -23.81 3.94 8.25
C ARG A 107 -23.12 4.29 6.94
N GLN A 108 -21.84 4.02 6.87
CA GLN A 108 -21.08 4.16 5.63
C GLN A 108 -20.93 2.77 5.00
N PRO A 109 -21.53 2.54 3.82
CA PRO A 109 -21.36 1.29 3.10
C PRO A 109 -19.99 1.25 2.44
N GLY A 110 -19.32 0.10 2.48
CA GLY A 110 -18.14 -0.23 1.70
C GLY A 110 -18.41 -1.42 0.80
N LEU A 111 -17.68 -1.51 -0.29
CA LEU A 111 -17.83 -2.55 -1.29
C LEU A 111 -16.47 -3.01 -1.79
N GLY A 112 -16.29 -4.31 -1.94
CA GLY A 112 -15.13 -4.92 -2.56
C GLY A 112 -15.39 -6.35 -2.97
N SER A 113 -14.34 -7.04 -3.34
CA SER A 113 -14.36 -8.44 -3.72
C SER A 113 -13.58 -9.30 -2.75
N GLY A 114 -13.74 -10.62 -2.85
CA GLY A 114 -12.96 -11.61 -2.13
C GLY A 114 -12.80 -12.89 -2.92
N VAL A 115 -11.87 -13.72 -2.51
CA VAL A 115 -11.58 -15.02 -3.13
C VAL A 115 -11.78 -16.13 -2.11
N LEU A 116 -12.56 -17.14 -2.45
CA LEU A 116 -12.79 -18.34 -1.62
C LEU A 116 -11.53 -19.22 -1.66
N VAL A 117 -10.74 -19.24 -0.58
CA VAL A 117 -9.40 -19.87 -0.60
C VAL A 117 -9.30 -21.17 0.19
N GLN A 118 -10.13 -21.37 1.21
CA GLN A 118 -10.03 -22.54 2.08
C GLN A 118 -11.36 -22.87 2.74
N ARG A 119 -11.53 -24.17 3.08
CA ARG A 119 -12.67 -24.65 3.85
C ARG A 119 -12.20 -25.59 4.97
N GLU A 120 -12.74 -25.40 6.16
CA GLU A 120 -12.54 -26.28 7.31
C GLU A 120 -13.90 -26.62 7.95
N GLY A 121 -14.40 -27.81 7.68
CA GLY A 121 -15.74 -28.21 8.10
C GLY A 121 -16.83 -27.31 7.48
N ASN A 122 -17.58 -26.60 8.31
CA ASN A 122 -18.60 -25.63 7.86
C ASN A 122 -18.06 -24.22 7.64
N LYS A 123 -16.81 -23.94 8.00
CA LYS A 123 -16.17 -22.63 7.85
C LYS A 123 -15.55 -22.49 6.48
N VAL A 124 -15.87 -21.42 5.79
CA VAL A 124 -15.29 -21.04 4.50
C VAL A 124 -14.55 -19.73 4.68
N TYR A 125 -13.30 -19.72 4.25
CA TYR A 125 -12.40 -18.57 4.39
C TYR A 125 -12.28 -17.82 3.07
N VAL A 126 -12.47 -16.52 3.16
CA VAL A 126 -12.41 -15.56 2.05
C VAL A 126 -11.18 -14.68 2.25
N LEU A 127 -10.31 -14.65 1.25
CA LEU A 127 -9.19 -13.73 1.19
C LEU A 127 -9.63 -12.44 0.49
N THR A 128 -9.32 -11.30 1.08
CA THR A 128 -9.63 -9.97 0.53
C THR A 128 -8.57 -8.95 0.92
N ASN A 129 -8.74 -7.68 0.57
CA ASN A 129 -7.87 -6.60 1.05
C ASN A 129 -8.28 -6.11 2.45
N ASN A 130 -7.28 -5.65 3.21
CA ASN A 130 -7.52 -5.03 4.51
C ASN A 130 -8.35 -3.75 4.38
N HIS A 131 -8.09 -2.90 3.38
CA HIS A 131 -8.84 -1.67 3.17
C HIS A 131 -10.30 -1.89 2.78
N VAL A 132 -10.69 -3.09 2.27
CA VAL A 132 -12.08 -3.46 1.96
C VAL A 132 -12.87 -3.71 3.25
N VAL A 133 -12.28 -4.44 4.20
CA VAL A 133 -12.97 -4.79 5.46
C VAL A 133 -12.70 -3.79 6.58
N GLY A 134 -11.57 -3.09 6.54
CA GLY A 134 -11.19 -1.97 7.41
C GLY A 134 -11.62 -2.13 8.87
N SER A 135 -12.33 -1.13 9.37
CA SER A 135 -12.97 -1.07 10.68
C SER A 135 -14.47 -1.42 10.61
N ALA A 136 -14.89 -2.23 9.63
CA ALA A 136 -16.30 -2.54 9.42
C ALA A 136 -16.92 -3.26 10.61
N ASP A 137 -18.07 -2.73 11.08
CA ASP A 137 -18.87 -3.34 12.15
C ASP A 137 -19.65 -4.54 11.64
N LYS A 138 -19.99 -4.55 10.35
CA LYS A 138 -20.73 -5.64 9.70
C LYS A 138 -20.10 -5.97 8.36
N ILE A 139 -19.97 -7.27 8.10
CA ILE A 139 -19.47 -7.82 6.84
C ILE A 139 -20.50 -8.82 6.33
N SER A 140 -20.88 -8.73 5.06
CA SER A 140 -21.61 -9.79 4.35
C SER A 140 -20.82 -10.26 3.12
N VAL A 141 -20.99 -11.53 2.79
CA VAL A 141 -20.35 -12.20 1.67
C VAL A 141 -21.45 -12.70 0.73
N LEU A 142 -21.50 -12.14 -0.47
CA LEU A 142 -22.44 -12.54 -1.51
C LEU A 142 -21.70 -13.40 -2.55
N LEU A 143 -22.15 -14.64 -2.72
CA LEU A 143 -21.58 -15.56 -3.70
C LEU A 143 -22.05 -15.24 -5.12
N HIS A 144 -21.35 -15.79 -6.10
CA HIS A 144 -21.70 -15.67 -7.52
C HIS A 144 -23.10 -16.20 -7.87
N ASP A 145 -23.63 -17.14 -7.09
CA ASP A 145 -24.98 -17.72 -7.24
C ASP A 145 -26.04 -17.04 -6.36
N GLU A 146 -25.79 -15.80 -5.95
CA GLU A 146 -26.70 -14.92 -5.19
C GLU A 146 -26.95 -15.36 -3.71
N ARG A 147 -26.27 -16.38 -3.21
CA ARG A 147 -26.35 -16.74 -1.79
C ARG A 147 -25.55 -15.75 -0.94
N GLU A 148 -26.19 -15.19 0.08
CA GLU A 148 -25.59 -14.23 1.00
C GLU A 148 -25.35 -14.84 2.39
N PHE A 149 -24.19 -14.56 2.97
CA PHE A 149 -23.79 -15.03 4.28
C PHE A 149 -23.25 -13.89 5.14
N SER A 150 -23.52 -13.93 6.46
CA SER A 150 -22.86 -13.04 7.39
C SER A 150 -21.40 -13.47 7.58
N GLY A 151 -20.48 -12.55 7.25
CA GLY A 151 -19.04 -12.72 7.40
C GLY A 151 -18.54 -12.21 8.73
N LYS A 152 -17.39 -12.75 9.18
CA LYS A 152 -16.64 -12.24 10.34
C LYS A 152 -15.18 -12.09 9.95
N LEU A 153 -14.58 -10.96 10.32
CA LEU A 153 -13.13 -10.79 10.18
C LEU A 153 -12.42 -11.78 11.11
N VAL A 154 -11.55 -12.62 10.55
CA VAL A 154 -10.67 -13.52 11.34
C VAL A 154 -9.47 -12.73 11.83
N ALA A 155 -8.73 -12.13 10.91
CA ALA A 155 -7.65 -11.20 11.16
C ALA A 155 -7.28 -10.43 9.88
N ALA A 156 -6.55 -9.34 10.04
CA ALA A 156 -6.04 -8.52 8.96
C ALA A 156 -4.51 -8.41 9.00
N ASP A 157 -3.94 -8.12 7.85
CA ASP A 157 -2.53 -7.83 7.64
C ASP A 157 -2.40 -6.46 6.95
N PRO A 158 -2.41 -5.35 7.70
CA PRO A 158 -2.30 -4.01 7.11
C PRO A 158 -1.00 -3.78 6.33
N ARG A 159 0.07 -4.52 6.65
CA ARG A 159 1.37 -4.37 5.99
C ARG A 159 1.40 -4.93 4.57
N ARG A 160 0.49 -5.84 4.24
CA ARG A 160 0.30 -6.40 2.90
C ARG A 160 -1.02 -6.01 2.28
N ASP A 161 -1.83 -5.25 3.02
CA ASP A 161 -3.20 -4.91 2.64
C ASP A 161 -4.05 -6.15 2.36
N LEU A 162 -3.97 -7.16 3.23
CA LEU A 162 -4.74 -8.41 3.14
C LEU A 162 -5.59 -8.61 4.40
N ALA A 163 -6.70 -9.32 4.24
CA ALA A 163 -7.53 -9.76 5.34
C ALA A 163 -8.18 -11.11 5.04
N VAL A 164 -8.50 -11.85 6.10
CA VAL A 164 -9.25 -13.10 5.99
C VAL A 164 -10.58 -12.94 6.70
N VAL A 165 -11.66 -13.15 5.94
CA VAL A 165 -13.04 -13.20 6.42
C VAL A 165 -13.50 -14.65 6.45
N VAL A 166 -14.34 -15.03 7.42
CA VAL A 166 -14.94 -16.36 7.52
C VAL A 166 -16.44 -16.25 7.52
N PHE A 167 -17.11 -17.15 6.82
CA PHE A 167 -18.54 -17.40 6.97
C PHE A 167 -18.80 -18.89 7.17
N GLU A 168 -20.00 -19.23 7.63
CA GLU A 168 -20.37 -20.62 7.91
C GLU A 168 -21.47 -21.10 6.98
N THR A 169 -21.26 -22.27 6.33
CA THR A 169 -22.26 -22.95 5.53
C THR A 169 -22.02 -24.46 5.49
N ARG A 170 -23.11 -25.23 5.41
CA ARG A 170 -23.03 -26.67 5.15
C ARG A 170 -23.06 -27.00 3.66
N GLU A 171 -23.45 -26.03 2.86
CA GLU A 171 -23.57 -26.19 1.41
C GLU A 171 -22.20 -26.24 0.73
N GLN A 172 -22.13 -26.88 -0.42
CA GLN A 172 -20.90 -26.91 -1.21
C GLN A 172 -20.65 -25.54 -1.84
N VAL A 173 -19.41 -25.09 -1.72
CA VAL A 173 -18.91 -23.89 -2.40
C VAL A 173 -17.59 -24.24 -3.08
N PRO A 174 -17.33 -23.72 -4.29
CA PRO A 174 -16.06 -23.93 -4.97
C PRO A 174 -14.95 -23.16 -4.25
N LEU A 175 -13.71 -23.63 -4.40
CA LEU A 175 -12.52 -22.95 -3.87
C LEU A 175 -11.57 -22.63 -5.01
N ALA A 176 -10.86 -21.52 -4.89
CA ALA A 176 -9.89 -21.08 -5.88
C ALA A 176 -8.65 -21.98 -5.92
N SER A 177 -8.17 -22.23 -7.13
CA SER A 177 -6.82 -22.77 -7.33
C SER A 177 -5.80 -21.65 -7.20
N LEU A 178 -4.82 -21.80 -6.31
CA LEU A 178 -3.77 -20.80 -6.10
C LEU A 178 -2.53 -21.19 -6.92
N GLY A 179 -2.06 -20.26 -7.77
CA GLY A 179 -0.87 -20.43 -8.60
C GLY A 179 0.44 -20.06 -7.87
N ASP A 180 1.50 -19.86 -8.60
CA ASP A 180 2.82 -19.44 -8.10
C ASP A 180 3.19 -18.07 -8.67
N SER A 181 3.21 -17.04 -7.82
CA SER A 181 3.55 -15.67 -8.25
C SER A 181 5.06 -15.46 -8.47
N ASP A 182 5.92 -16.35 -7.99
CA ASP A 182 7.36 -16.22 -8.19
C ASP A 182 7.79 -16.73 -9.59
N ALA A 183 6.93 -17.52 -10.26
CA ALA A 183 7.14 -18.01 -11.62
C ALA A 183 6.71 -17.04 -12.73
N LEU A 184 6.08 -15.89 -12.37
CA LEU A 184 5.54 -14.92 -13.32
C LEU A 184 6.62 -14.20 -14.10
N GLN A 185 6.30 -13.87 -15.35
CA GLN A 185 7.16 -13.07 -16.22
C GLN A 185 6.39 -11.87 -16.81
N VAL A 186 7.12 -10.79 -17.07
CA VAL A 186 6.55 -9.64 -17.78
C VAL A 186 6.12 -10.08 -19.17
N GLY A 187 4.87 -9.73 -19.54
CA GLY A 187 4.24 -10.16 -20.78
C GLY A 187 3.28 -11.35 -20.64
N ASP A 188 3.25 -12.04 -19.48
CA ASP A 188 2.27 -13.10 -19.22
C ASP A 188 0.85 -12.55 -19.31
N LEU A 189 -0.03 -13.25 -20.02
CA LEU A 189 -1.45 -12.91 -20.11
C LEU A 189 -2.17 -13.21 -18.79
N VAL A 190 -2.99 -12.26 -18.35
CA VAL A 190 -3.74 -12.35 -17.09
C VAL A 190 -5.16 -11.82 -17.23
N LEU A 191 -6.06 -12.31 -16.36
CA LEU A 191 -7.39 -11.74 -16.20
C LEU A 191 -7.55 -11.23 -14.76
N ALA A 192 -8.07 -10.00 -14.64
CA ALA A 192 -8.50 -9.47 -13.34
C ALA A 192 -10.01 -9.70 -13.21
N VAL A 193 -10.40 -10.34 -12.11
CA VAL A 193 -11.79 -10.73 -11.81
C VAL A 193 -12.20 -10.10 -10.50
N GLY A 194 -13.36 -9.47 -10.50
CA GLY A 194 -13.99 -8.91 -9.32
C GLY A 194 -15.50 -8.99 -9.43
N ASN A 195 -16.19 -8.70 -8.32
CA ASN A 195 -17.65 -8.68 -8.27
C ASN A 195 -18.15 -7.32 -7.73
N PRO A 196 -18.03 -6.23 -8.53
CA PRO A 196 -18.52 -4.93 -8.12
C PRO A 196 -20.04 -4.83 -8.28
N PHE A 197 -20.73 -4.24 -7.30
CA PHE A 197 -22.15 -3.81 -7.38
C PHE A 197 -23.22 -4.91 -7.44
N GLY A 198 -22.92 -6.18 -7.12
CA GLY A 198 -23.92 -7.24 -6.97
C GLY A 198 -24.71 -7.60 -8.24
N PHE A 199 -24.39 -7.02 -9.40
CA PHE A 199 -25.15 -7.24 -10.62
C PHE A 199 -24.50 -8.21 -11.60
N GLU A 200 -23.18 -8.13 -11.78
CA GLU A 200 -22.44 -9.06 -12.64
C GLU A 200 -20.94 -9.00 -12.28
N SER A 201 -20.33 -10.16 -12.09
CA SER A 201 -18.89 -10.27 -11.95
C SER A 201 -18.20 -9.69 -13.19
N THR A 202 -17.18 -8.89 -12.96
CA THR A 202 -16.43 -8.24 -14.04
C THR A 202 -15.14 -8.99 -14.31
N VAL A 203 -14.86 -9.30 -15.57
CA VAL A 203 -13.61 -9.89 -16.04
C VAL A 203 -12.94 -8.93 -17.01
N THR A 204 -11.71 -8.56 -16.74
CA THR A 204 -10.88 -7.75 -17.63
C THR A 204 -9.59 -8.48 -17.95
N MET A 205 -9.03 -8.26 -19.15
CA MET A 205 -7.83 -8.91 -19.64
C MET A 205 -6.68 -7.90 -19.77
N GLY A 206 -5.49 -8.36 -19.52
CA GLY A 206 -4.24 -7.62 -19.71
C GLY A 206 -3.03 -8.52 -19.63
N ILE A 207 -1.89 -7.92 -19.35
CA ILE A 207 -0.61 -8.61 -19.15
C ILE A 207 0.02 -8.23 -17.81
N ILE A 208 1.00 -9.01 -17.38
CA ILE A 208 1.95 -8.57 -16.36
C ILE A 208 2.83 -7.48 -16.97
N SER A 209 2.64 -6.23 -16.55
CA SER A 209 3.41 -5.08 -17.04
C SER A 209 4.76 -4.92 -16.34
N ALA A 210 4.83 -5.25 -15.05
CA ALA A 210 6.05 -5.25 -14.26
C ALA A 210 5.89 -6.10 -12.98
N LEU A 211 7.00 -6.53 -12.40
CA LEU A 211 7.06 -7.25 -11.13
C LEU A 211 7.88 -6.48 -10.11
N GLY A 212 7.60 -6.70 -8.82
CA GLY A 212 8.36 -6.09 -7.73
C GLY A 212 8.15 -4.58 -7.60
N ARG A 213 6.98 -4.06 -8.00
CA ARG A 213 6.63 -2.65 -7.85
C ARG A 213 6.29 -2.32 -6.41
N ARG A 214 6.59 -1.07 -6.03
CA ARG A 214 6.38 -0.56 -4.66
C ARG A 214 5.70 0.78 -4.68
N THR A 215 5.00 1.07 -3.60
CA THR A 215 4.50 2.42 -3.34
C THR A 215 5.65 3.32 -2.92
N GLU A 216 5.62 4.59 -3.33
CA GLU A 216 6.58 5.57 -2.83
C GLU A 216 6.43 5.74 -1.31
N ALA A 217 7.56 6.01 -0.64
CA ALA A 217 7.57 6.25 0.80
C ALA A 217 6.62 7.40 1.16
N GLY A 218 5.59 7.09 1.99
CA GLY A 218 4.57 8.07 2.39
C GLY A 218 3.17 7.81 1.80
N ALA A 219 3.01 6.89 0.86
CA ALA A 219 1.69 6.42 0.48
C ALA A 219 1.07 5.58 1.62
N SER A 220 -0.21 5.78 1.91
CA SER A 220 -0.96 5.04 2.95
C SER A 220 -1.21 3.57 2.60
N VAL A 221 -0.52 3.04 1.61
CA VAL A 221 -0.65 1.67 1.11
C VAL A 221 0.43 0.79 1.74
N ALA A 222 0.15 -0.51 1.82
CA ALA A 222 0.98 -1.53 2.45
C ALA A 222 2.48 -1.45 2.10
N ASN A 223 3.34 -1.52 3.11
CA ASN A 223 4.78 -1.27 3.00
C ASN A 223 5.65 -2.53 2.88
N LEU A 224 5.03 -3.72 2.85
CA LEU A 224 5.74 -5.01 2.76
C LEU A 224 5.30 -5.84 1.55
N THR A 225 4.94 -5.19 0.45
CA THR A 225 4.46 -5.87 -0.76
C THR A 225 5.25 -5.38 -1.97
N ASP A 226 5.72 -6.33 -2.76
CA ASP A 226 6.25 -6.16 -4.09
C ASP A 226 5.15 -6.48 -5.10
N TYR A 227 4.36 -5.46 -5.44
CA TYR A 227 3.17 -5.62 -6.26
C TYR A 227 3.47 -6.15 -7.67
N ILE A 228 2.53 -6.95 -8.17
CA ILE A 228 2.38 -7.26 -9.59
C ILE A 228 1.70 -6.05 -10.23
N GLN A 229 2.31 -5.46 -11.25
CA GLN A 229 1.69 -4.43 -12.07
C GLN A 229 1.06 -5.05 -13.30
N THR A 230 -0.18 -4.66 -13.61
CA THR A 230 -0.92 -5.10 -14.80
C THR A 230 -1.67 -3.94 -15.46
N ASP A 231 -1.91 -4.05 -16.76
CA ASP A 231 -2.81 -3.16 -17.51
C ASP A 231 -4.24 -3.72 -17.64
N ALA A 232 -4.49 -4.94 -17.13
CA ALA A 232 -5.86 -5.42 -16.92
C ALA A 232 -6.62 -4.39 -16.06
N ALA A 233 -7.82 -4.00 -16.51
CA ALA A 233 -8.54 -2.90 -15.87
C ALA A 233 -9.00 -3.29 -14.46
N ILE A 234 -8.40 -2.66 -13.44
CA ILE A 234 -8.82 -2.71 -12.04
C ILE A 234 -9.60 -1.42 -11.75
N ASN A 235 -10.78 -1.52 -11.18
CA ASN A 235 -11.65 -0.40 -10.83
C ASN A 235 -12.19 -0.61 -9.40
N PRO A 236 -12.75 0.43 -8.74
CA PRO A 236 -13.45 0.29 -7.47
C PRO A 236 -14.46 -0.88 -7.51
N GLY A 237 -14.39 -1.75 -6.49
CA GLY A 237 -15.16 -3.00 -6.42
C GLY A 237 -14.37 -4.24 -6.82
N ASN A 238 -13.36 -4.15 -7.70
CA ASN A 238 -12.47 -5.28 -7.99
C ASN A 238 -11.40 -5.52 -6.89
N SER A 239 -11.18 -4.57 -5.99
CA SER A 239 -10.25 -4.72 -4.86
C SER A 239 -10.62 -5.93 -4.01
N GLY A 240 -9.65 -6.79 -3.70
CA GLY A 240 -9.83 -8.06 -3.02
C GLY A 240 -10.19 -9.23 -3.94
N GLY A 241 -10.52 -8.97 -5.20
CA GLY A 241 -10.76 -9.98 -6.23
C GLY A 241 -9.46 -10.62 -6.77
N ALA A 242 -9.62 -11.54 -7.71
CA ALA A 242 -8.53 -12.34 -8.22
C ALA A 242 -7.83 -11.72 -9.43
N LEU A 243 -6.50 -11.78 -9.47
CA LEU A 243 -5.71 -11.75 -10.69
C LEU A 243 -5.33 -13.19 -11.02
N VAL A 244 -5.67 -13.68 -12.23
CA VAL A 244 -5.48 -15.09 -12.60
C VAL A 244 -4.68 -15.25 -13.88
N ASN A 245 -3.98 -16.38 -14.00
CA ASN A 245 -3.30 -16.79 -15.24
C ASN A 245 -4.26 -17.54 -16.18
N LEU A 246 -3.76 -17.94 -17.36
CA LEU A 246 -4.56 -18.70 -18.35
C LEU A 246 -4.94 -20.13 -17.93
N ARG A 247 -4.45 -20.61 -16.78
CA ARG A 247 -4.87 -21.89 -16.19
C ARG A 247 -5.99 -21.71 -15.15
N GLY A 248 -6.49 -20.47 -14.96
CA GLY A 248 -7.49 -20.16 -13.93
C GLY A 248 -6.93 -20.17 -12.51
N GLU A 249 -5.60 -20.16 -12.34
CA GLU A 249 -4.96 -20.12 -11.04
C GLU A 249 -4.82 -18.67 -10.59
N VAL A 250 -5.19 -18.38 -9.34
CA VAL A 250 -5.00 -17.06 -8.73
C VAL A 250 -3.52 -16.82 -8.48
N ILE A 251 -2.95 -15.80 -9.13
CA ILE A 251 -1.56 -15.38 -9.03
C ILE A 251 -1.38 -14.10 -8.24
N GLY A 252 -2.48 -13.38 -7.98
CA GLY A 252 -2.47 -12.15 -7.18
C GLY A 252 -3.87 -11.78 -6.70
N ILE A 253 -3.92 -10.85 -5.75
CA ILE A 253 -5.15 -10.22 -5.23
C ILE A 253 -5.16 -8.78 -5.70
N ASN A 254 -6.16 -8.41 -6.51
CA ASN A 254 -6.34 -7.04 -7.01
C ASN A 254 -6.46 -6.08 -5.84
N THR A 255 -5.77 -4.94 -5.87
CA THR A 255 -5.65 -4.09 -4.68
C THR A 255 -5.93 -2.62 -4.99
N TRP A 256 -5.13 -1.95 -5.82
CA TRP A 256 -5.22 -0.53 -6.07
C TRP A 256 -4.79 -0.15 -7.49
N ILE A 257 -5.06 1.11 -7.86
CA ILE A 257 -4.66 1.71 -9.14
C ILE A 257 -3.86 2.99 -8.91
N ALA A 258 -2.83 3.23 -9.72
CA ALA A 258 -2.20 4.55 -9.77
C ALA A 258 -2.99 5.42 -10.74
N SER A 259 -3.78 6.34 -10.21
CA SER A 259 -4.65 7.21 -11.00
C SER A 259 -4.79 8.58 -10.36
N GLN A 260 -4.77 9.62 -11.17
CA GLN A 260 -5.06 11.00 -10.74
C GLN A 260 -6.56 11.30 -10.74
N THR A 261 -7.36 10.54 -11.48
CA THR A 261 -8.79 10.76 -11.66
C THR A 261 -9.67 9.75 -10.90
N GLY A 262 -9.07 8.74 -10.25
CA GLY A 262 -9.77 7.64 -9.59
C GLY A 262 -10.24 6.53 -10.54
N SER A 263 -10.04 6.67 -11.86
CA SER A 263 -10.35 5.64 -12.85
C SER A 263 -9.08 4.94 -13.34
N ASN A 264 -9.20 3.70 -13.82
CA ASN A 264 -8.06 2.95 -14.36
C ASN A 264 -7.37 3.71 -15.52
N SER A 265 -6.06 3.83 -15.44
CA SER A 265 -5.19 4.45 -16.45
C SER A 265 -4.17 3.46 -17.04
N GLY A 266 -4.42 2.14 -16.95
CA GLY A 266 -3.49 1.09 -17.36
C GLY A 266 -2.41 0.77 -16.30
N LEU A 267 -2.59 1.25 -15.06
CA LEU A 267 -1.66 1.04 -13.96
C LEU A 267 -2.40 0.40 -12.78
N GLY A 268 -2.72 -0.88 -12.91
CA GLY A 268 -3.31 -1.72 -11.87
C GLY A 268 -2.25 -2.47 -11.08
N PHE A 269 -2.52 -2.76 -9.80
CA PHE A 269 -1.61 -3.44 -8.90
C PHE A 269 -2.31 -4.55 -8.13
N ALA A 270 -1.63 -5.69 -8.00
CA ALA A 270 -2.11 -6.84 -7.23
C ALA A 270 -1.05 -7.31 -6.23
N VAL A 271 -1.49 -7.78 -5.06
CA VAL A 271 -0.63 -8.45 -4.08
C VAL A 271 -0.29 -9.85 -4.58
N PRO A 272 0.99 -10.25 -4.68
CA PRO A 272 1.38 -11.59 -5.11
C PRO A 272 0.74 -12.69 -4.27
N ILE A 273 0.29 -13.76 -4.90
CA ILE A 273 -0.41 -14.85 -4.18
C ILE A 273 0.47 -15.58 -3.17
N ASN A 274 1.79 -15.66 -3.40
CA ASN A 274 2.71 -16.30 -2.45
C ASN A 274 2.79 -15.51 -1.13
N ASN A 275 2.68 -14.16 -1.18
CA ASN A 275 2.53 -13.33 0.01
C ASN A 275 1.20 -13.60 0.73
N ALA A 276 0.11 -13.73 -0.03
CA ALA A 276 -1.21 -14.01 0.52
C ALA A 276 -1.30 -15.41 1.16
N ARG A 277 -0.66 -16.41 0.57
CA ARG A 277 -0.57 -17.77 1.17
C ARG A 277 0.06 -17.73 2.56
N LYS A 278 1.15 -16.98 2.73
CA LYS A 278 1.78 -16.82 4.05
C LYS A 278 0.83 -16.14 5.03
N THR A 279 0.18 -15.06 4.62
CA THR A 279 -0.80 -14.33 5.44
C THR A 279 -1.94 -15.25 5.88
N VAL A 280 -2.57 -15.99 4.96
CA VAL A 280 -3.65 -16.94 5.27
C VAL A 280 -3.16 -18.04 6.23
N SER A 281 -2.00 -18.66 5.95
CA SER A 281 -1.42 -19.70 6.80
C SER A 281 -1.14 -19.22 8.22
N ASP A 282 -0.54 -18.03 8.37
CA ASP A 282 -0.25 -17.44 9.69
C ASP A 282 -1.55 -17.11 10.44
N ILE A 283 -2.54 -16.51 9.77
CA ILE A 283 -3.85 -16.17 10.38
C ILE A 283 -4.57 -17.43 10.86
N LEU A 284 -4.66 -18.47 10.04
CA LEU A 284 -5.38 -19.69 10.39
C LEU A 284 -4.68 -20.50 11.48
N SER A 285 -3.35 -20.52 11.48
CA SER A 285 -2.58 -21.30 12.47
C SER A 285 -2.30 -20.57 13.79
N LYS A 286 -2.17 -19.22 13.75
CA LYS A 286 -1.70 -18.42 14.89
C LYS A 286 -2.69 -17.30 15.30
N GLY A 287 -3.74 -17.07 14.52
CA GLY A 287 -4.69 -15.98 14.73
C GLY A 287 -4.17 -14.59 14.31
N LYS A 288 -2.91 -14.47 13.89
CA LYS A 288 -2.27 -13.21 13.45
C LYS A 288 -1.11 -13.47 12.51
N VAL A 289 -0.73 -12.47 11.72
CA VAL A 289 0.49 -12.55 10.89
C VAL A 289 1.71 -12.16 11.72
N GLU A 290 2.76 -12.95 11.64
CA GLU A 290 4.03 -12.70 12.31
C GLU A 290 5.11 -12.37 11.29
N TYR A 291 5.85 -11.30 11.55
CA TYR A 291 6.97 -10.85 10.75
C TYR A 291 8.28 -10.98 11.51
N GLY A 292 9.34 -11.42 10.83
CA GLY A 292 10.68 -11.36 11.38
C GLY A 292 11.13 -9.91 11.57
N TRP A 293 11.93 -9.69 12.61
CA TRP A 293 12.49 -8.39 12.95
C TRP A 293 13.98 -8.47 13.25
N LEU A 294 14.72 -7.56 12.62
CA LEU A 294 16.17 -7.43 12.78
C LEU A 294 16.54 -6.36 13.83
N GLY A 295 15.79 -5.26 13.85
CA GLY A 295 16.01 -4.14 14.76
C GLY A 295 17.06 -3.16 14.27
N VAL A 296 16.99 -2.78 13.01
CA VAL A 296 17.82 -1.76 12.37
C VAL A 296 16.96 -0.73 11.64
N SER A 297 17.46 0.49 11.52
CA SER A 297 17.01 1.49 10.56
C SER A 297 17.99 1.49 9.40
N ILE A 298 17.49 1.38 8.19
CA ILE A 298 18.28 1.16 6.96
C ILE A 298 17.91 2.13 5.86
N ASN A 299 18.83 2.33 4.92
CA ASN A 299 18.57 3.08 3.70
C ASN A 299 19.42 2.54 2.54
N ASP A 300 19.07 2.96 1.32
CA ASP A 300 19.91 2.74 0.15
C ASP A 300 21.01 3.81 0.09
N LEU A 301 22.16 3.44 -0.43
CA LEU A 301 23.23 4.38 -0.75
C LEU A 301 23.11 4.81 -2.21
N ASP A 302 22.06 5.57 -2.54
CA ASP A 302 21.93 6.16 -3.86
C ASP A 302 22.85 7.37 -4.03
N GLY A 303 23.27 7.62 -5.27
CA GLY A 303 24.22 8.70 -5.57
C GLY A 303 23.68 10.11 -5.33
N ARG A 304 22.37 10.30 -5.12
CA ARG A 304 21.76 11.61 -4.86
C ARG A 304 21.89 12.06 -3.41
N LEU A 305 21.59 11.14 -2.48
CA LEU A 305 21.63 11.44 -1.04
C LEU A 305 23.01 11.18 -0.42
N PHE A 306 23.79 10.28 -1.02
CA PHE A 306 25.06 9.83 -0.50
C PHE A 306 26.20 9.82 -1.54
N PRO A 307 26.47 10.94 -2.22
CA PRO A 307 27.54 10.97 -3.22
C PRO A 307 28.89 10.58 -2.59
N GLY A 308 29.56 9.58 -3.18
CA GLY A 308 30.87 9.11 -2.72
C GLY A 308 30.88 8.27 -1.45
N VAL A 309 29.73 7.99 -0.81
CA VAL A 309 29.70 7.18 0.41
C VAL A 309 30.02 5.72 0.15
N ARG A 310 29.59 5.16 -1.00
CA ARG A 310 29.94 3.78 -1.38
C ARG A 310 31.43 3.56 -1.49
N GLU A 311 32.15 4.54 -2.04
CA GLU A 311 33.61 4.55 -2.17
C GLU A 311 34.28 4.68 -0.81
N GLN A 312 33.78 5.58 0.07
CA GLN A 312 34.29 5.75 1.45
C GLN A 312 34.24 4.44 2.22
N PHE A 313 33.12 3.69 2.12
CA PHE A 313 32.92 2.41 2.78
C PHE A 313 33.45 1.20 2.00
N LYS A 314 34.05 1.42 0.82
CA LYS A 314 34.62 0.38 -0.06
C LYS A 314 33.63 -0.74 -0.37
N ILE A 315 32.37 -0.39 -0.65
CA ILE A 315 31.27 -1.34 -0.87
C ILE A 315 31.34 -1.93 -2.28
N GLY A 316 31.82 -1.16 -3.27
CA GLY A 316 31.80 -1.51 -4.70
C GLY A 316 30.35 -1.54 -5.24
N ASP A 317 30.11 -2.40 -6.25
CA ASP A 317 28.80 -2.50 -6.93
C ASP A 317 27.81 -3.46 -6.25
N LYS A 318 28.11 -3.92 -5.03
CA LYS A 318 27.24 -4.85 -4.32
C LYS A 318 25.91 -4.20 -3.97
N GLY A 319 24.80 -4.89 -4.27
CA GLY A 319 23.49 -4.54 -3.74
C GLY A 319 23.43 -4.76 -2.21
N GLY A 320 22.50 -4.13 -1.54
CA GLY A 320 22.33 -4.29 -0.09
C GLY A 320 21.71 -3.07 0.58
N ALA A 321 21.76 -3.04 1.91
CA ALA A 321 21.17 -2.01 2.75
C ALA A 321 22.20 -1.43 3.72
N PHE A 322 22.27 -0.10 3.79
CA PHE A 322 23.14 0.61 4.73
C PHE A 322 22.42 0.78 6.08
N VAL A 323 23.07 0.39 7.16
CA VAL A 323 22.57 0.49 8.52
C VAL A 323 22.82 1.89 9.06
N LEU A 324 21.74 2.64 9.26
CA LEU A 324 21.79 3.98 9.84
C LEU A 324 21.82 3.93 11.36
N ASN A 325 20.92 3.12 11.93
CA ASN A 325 20.71 3.01 13.36
C ASN A 325 20.43 1.54 13.75
N VAL A 326 20.72 1.21 15.00
CA VAL A 326 20.46 -0.11 15.58
C VAL A 326 19.66 0.06 16.88
N TYR A 327 18.54 -0.67 17.02
CA TYR A 327 17.77 -0.68 18.26
C TYR A 327 18.54 -1.42 19.37
N ARG A 328 18.66 -0.80 20.53
CA ARG A 328 19.26 -1.44 21.73
C ARG A 328 18.41 -2.64 22.16
N GLY A 329 19.05 -3.73 22.51
CA GLY A 329 18.40 -4.98 22.87
C GLY A 329 17.88 -5.80 21.69
N SER A 330 17.97 -5.29 20.46
CA SER A 330 17.51 -5.97 19.24
C SER A 330 18.35 -7.19 18.88
N PRO A 331 17.84 -8.07 18.01
CA PRO A 331 18.62 -9.11 17.35
C PRO A 331 19.91 -8.60 16.71
N ALA A 332 19.84 -7.47 16.00
CA ALA A 332 20.98 -6.85 15.33
C ALA A 332 22.08 -6.45 16.32
N GLN A 333 21.73 -5.75 17.40
CA GLN A 333 22.71 -5.38 18.41
C GLN A 333 23.35 -6.61 19.07
N LYS A 334 22.54 -7.61 19.44
CA LYS A 334 23.03 -8.86 20.06
C LYS A 334 23.98 -9.64 19.16
N ALA A 335 23.75 -9.58 17.84
CA ALA A 335 24.62 -10.20 16.86
C ALA A 335 25.88 -9.37 16.55
N GLY A 336 25.96 -8.13 17.01
CA GLY A 336 27.10 -7.24 16.79
C GLY A 336 27.01 -6.40 15.51
N VAL A 337 25.82 -6.23 14.94
CA VAL A 337 25.55 -5.26 13.85
C VAL A 337 25.68 -3.83 14.41
N GLN A 338 26.30 -2.94 13.65
CA GLN A 338 26.59 -1.57 14.04
C GLN A 338 26.08 -0.56 13.00
N PRO A 339 25.75 0.67 13.40
CA PRO A 339 25.58 1.77 12.44
C PRO A 339 26.80 1.89 11.52
N GLY A 340 26.58 2.09 10.21
CA GLY A 340 27.65 2.11 9.21
C GLY A 340 27.95 0.75 8.56
N ASP A 341 27.32 -0.35 8.99
CA ASP A 341 27.40 -1.63 8.28
C ASP A 341 26.60 -1.59 6.96
N TYR A 342 27.05 -2.34 5.97
CA TYR A 342 26.32 -2.53 4.72
C TYR A 342 25.94 -3.99 4.54
N ILE A 343 24.68 -4.33 4.76
CA ILE A 343 24.16 -5.71 4.71
C ILE A 343 23.96 -6.12 3.25
N THR A 344 24.61 -7.20 2.81
CA THR A 344 24.59 -7.69 1.43
C THR A 344 23.80 -8.97 1.22
N SER A 345 23.62 -9.79 2.29
CA SER A 345 22.77 -10.96 2.24
C SER A 345 22.27 -11.37 3.62
N ILE A 346 21.14 -12.07 3.69
CA ILE A 346 20.60 -12.70 4.89
C ILE A 346 19.87 -13.99 4.53
N GLY A 347 20.05 -15.05 5.34
CA GLY A 347 19.38 -16.34 5.12
C GLY A 347 19.68 -16.99 3.76
N GLY A 348 20.88 -16.76 3.22
CA GLY A 348 21.31 -17.26 1.91
C GLY A 348 20.83 -16.42 0.71
N GLN A 349 20.03 -15.38 0.93
CA GLN A 349 19.52 -14.51 -0.15
C GLN A 349 20.37 -13.25 -0.27
N SER A 350 20.91 -13.00 -1.48
CA SER A 350 21.60 -11.74 -1.81
C SER A 350 20.61 -10.60 -1.94
N LEU A 351 21.00 -9.42 -1.48
CA LEU A 351 20.14 -8.24 -1.44
C LEU A 351 20.49 -7.27 -2.58
N ARG A 352 19.47 -6.68 -3.18
CA ARG A 352 19.62 -5.62 -4.17
C ARG A 352 19.58 -4.22 -3.51
N ASN A 353 18.75 -4.05 -2.49
CA ASN A 353 18.49 -2.77 -1.82
C ASN A 353 17.91 -2.97 -0.41
N SER A 354 17.69 -1.88 0.31
CA SER A 354 17.12 -1.85 1.67
C SER A 354 15.72 -2.45 1.76
N ASP A 355 14.92 -2.24 0.75
CA ASP A 355 13.56 -2.76 0.70
C ASP A 355 13.55 -4.29 0.60
N GLN A 356 14.44 -4.86 -0.20
CA GLN A 356 14.54 -6.32 -0.28
C GLN A 356 14.99 -6.91 1.05
N LEU A 357 15.88 -6.23 1.80
CA LEU A 357 16.20 -6.65 3.17
C LEU A 357 14.96 -6.68 4.05
N THR A 358 14.12 -5.64 3.99
CA THR A 358 12.87 -5.57 4.75
C THR A 358 11.93 -6.73 4.42
N GLN A 359 11.78 -7.06 3.14
CA GLN A 359 10.93 -8.18 2.70
C GLN A 359 11.49 -9.54 3.11
N VAL A 360 12.78 -9.77 2.85
CA VAL A 360 13.42 -11.05 3.21
C VAL A 360 13.32 -11.28 4.72
N VAL A 361 13.69 -10.29 5.53
CA VAL A 361 13.59 -10.39 7.00
C VAL A 361 12.15 -10.60 7.44
N GLY A 362 11.19 -9.84 6.89
CA GLY A 362 9.77 -9.98 7.24
C GLY A 362 9.19 -11.36 6.89
N ASN A 363 9.72 -12.02 5.85
CA ASN A 363 9.29 -13.35 5.44
C ASN A 363 9.97 -14.50 6.18
N LEU A 364 11.15 -14.26 6.77
CA LEU A 364 11.87 -15.26 7.52
C LEU A 364 11.18 -15.53 8.88
N PRO A 365 10.96 -16.81 9.26
CA PRO A 365 10.44 -17.16 10.56
C PRO A 365 11.27 -16.60 11.72
N ALA A 366 10.59 -15.96 12.67
CA ALA A 366 11.23 -15.50 13.91
C ALA A 366 11.67 -16.69 14.78
N GLY A 367 12.61 -16.45 15.70
CA GLY A 367 13.13 -17.44 16.64
C GLY A 367 14.16 -18.43 16.06
N LYS A 368 14.50 -18.29 14.76
CA LYS A 368 15.55 -19.08 14.09
C LYS A 368 16.81 -18.24 13.86
N ASP A 369 17.93 -18.93 13.75
CA ASP A 369 19.23 -18.33 13.47
C ASP A 369 19.47 -18.30 11.96
N TYR A 370 19.97 -17.18 11.46
CA TYR A 370 20.28 -16.93 10.05
C TYR A 370 21.68 -16.36 9.89
N GLU A 371 22.36 -16.77 8.85
CA GLU A 371 23.58 -16.13 8.41
C GLU A 371 23.26 -14.77 7.81
N ILE A 372 24.00 -13.74 8.23
CA ILE A 372 23.95 -12.38 7.66
C ILE A 372 25.36 -12.00 7.20
N LYS A 373 25.50 -11.57 5.94
CA LYS A 373 26.76 -11.07 5.37
C LYS A 373 26.68 -9.57 5.16
N MET A 374 27.77 -8.90 5.50
CA MET A 374 27.87 -7.44 5.43
C MET A 374 29.29 -6.98 5.12
N VAL A 375 29.42 -5.72 4.82
CA VAL A 375 30.71 -5.02 4.71
C VAL A 375 30.77 -3.98 5.83
N ARG A 376 31.80 -4.04 6.64
CA ARG A 376 32.11 -3.05 7.69
C ARG A 376 33.43 -2.38 7.38
N GLY A 377 33.43 -1.09 7.07
CA GLY A 377 34.64 -0.33 6.76
C GLY A 377 35.49 -0.94 5.64
N GLY A 378 34.86 -1.54 4.62
CA GLY A 378 35.52 -2.22 3.52
C GLY A 378 35.86 -3.69 3.77
N THR A 379 35.68 -4.19 4.99
CA THR A 379 36.00 -5.58 5.36
C THR A 379 34.73 -6.44 5.32
N PRO A 380 34.70 -7.55 4.56
CA PRO A 380 33.59 -8.51 4.61
C PRO A 380 33.48 -9.14 6.01
N LEU A 381 32.24 -9.25 6.50
CA LEU A 381 31.94 -9.81 7.80
C LEU A 381 30.72 -10.74 7.67
N THR A 382 30.76 -11.87 8.36
CA THR A 382 29.62 -12.80 8.47
C THR A 382 29.28 -13.00 9.93
N LEU A 383 28.00 -12.82 10.26
CA LEU A 383 27.47 -12.99 11.62
C LEU A 383 26.31 -14.00 11.59
N SER A 384 26.02 -14.60 12.75
CA SER A 384 24.78 -15.34 12.96
C SER A 384 23.80 -14.47 13.75
N ILE A 385 22.55 -14.41 13.28
CA ILE A 385 21.52 -13.56 13.88
C ILE A 385 20.24 -14.32 14.12
N ARG A 386 19.68 -14.23 15.33
CA ARG A 386 18.39 -14.81 15.69
C ARG A 386 17.30 -13.77 15.58
N LEU A 387 16.40 -13.88 14.58
CA LEU A 387 15.34 -12.92 14.37
C LEU A 387 14.31 -12.96 15.51
N ALA A 388 13.81 -11.79 15.91
CA ALA A 388 12.64 -11.67 16.79
C ALA A 388 11.35 -11.51 15.99
N ILE A 389 10.20 -11.61 16.65
CA ILE A 389 8.92 -11.18 16.07
C ILE A 389 8.89 -9.65 16.08
N ARG A 390 8.46 -9.07 14.96
CA ARG A 390 8.26 -7.62 14.86
C ARG A 390 7.04 -7.20 15.66
N GLU A 391 7.22 -6.22 16.52
CA GLU A 391 6.13 -5.58 17.23
C GLU A 391 5.30 -4.66 16.32
N GLU A 392 4.13 -4.24 16.77
CA GLU A 392 3.30 -3.30 16.06
C GLU A 392 3.98 -1.93 15.91
N GLU A 393 3.58 -1.16 14.90
CA GLU A 393 4.22 0.13 14.56
C GLU A 393 4.20 1.12 15.73
N LYS A 394 3.08 1.18 16.45
CA LYS A 394 2.91 2.04 17.62
C LYS A 394 3.88 1.68 18.76
N GLU A 395 4.09 0.39 18.97
CA GLU A 395 5.02 -0.12 19.99
C GLU A 395 6.48 0.16 19.59
N LEU A 396 6.80 -0.05 18.29
CA LEU A 396 8.13 0.26 17.76
C LEU A 396 8.44 1.76 17.83
N ALA A 397 7.48 2.62 17.51
CA ALA A 397 7.65 4.07 17.62
C ALA A 397 7.90 4.50 19.08
N ALA A 398 7.24 3.85 20.05
CA ALA A 398 7.51 4.08 21.47
C ALA A 398 8.92 3.62 21.92
N GLN A 399 9.55 2.71 21.15
CA GLN A 399 10.90 2.23 21.39
C GLN A 399 12.01 3.10 20.76
N ASN A 400 11.70 4.21 20.08
CA ASN A 400 12.69 5.08 19.46
C ASN A 400 13.78 5.56 20.46
N LYS A 401 13.47 5.62 21.77
CA LYS A 401 14.46 5.86 22.83
C LYS A 401 15.62 4.86 22.82
N ASN A 402 15.41 3.69 22.23
CA ASN A 402 16.41 2.64 22.08
C ASN A 402 17.11 2.67 20.70
N LEU A 403 16.73 3.56 19.79
CA LEU A 403 17.28 3.65 18.44
C LEU A 403 18.61 4.41 18.46
N TRP A 404 19.73 3.71 18.40
CA TRP A 404 21.09 4.28 18.47
C TRP A 404 21.71 4.47 17.09
N PRO A 405 22.29 5.62 16.75
CA PRO A 405 22.30 6.89 17.52
C PRO A 405 20.98 7.68 17.45
N GLY A 406 20.05 7.33 16.55
CA GLY A 406 18.76 7.97 16.38
C GLY A 406 18.80 9.19 15.46
N LEU A 407 19.78 9.24 14.59
CA LEU A 407 19.95 10.30 13.58
C LEU A 407 20.36 9.70 12.24
N PHE A 408 20.26 10.52 11.22
CA PHE A 408 20.71 10.23 9.88
C PHE A 408 21.69 11.32 9.43
N VAL A 409 22.90 10.94 9.03
CA VAL A 409 23.91 11.85 8.49
C VAL A 409 24.12 11.61 7.00
N GLY A 410 24.27 12.67 6.25
CA GLY A 410 24.54 12.67 4.81
C GLY A 410 25.75 13.51 4.46
N VAL A 411 26.02 13.62 3.16
CA VAL A 411 27.08 14.45 2.60
C VAL A 411 26.55 15.86 2.33
N ILE A 412 27.34 16.89 2.58
CA ILE A 412 27.01 18.26 2.19
C ILE A 412 27.15 18.39 0.67
N THR A 413 26.02 18.36 -0.03
CA THR A 413 25.97 18.65 -1.48
C THR A 413 26.05 20.16 -1.75
N ASP A 414 26.33 20.53 -3.00
CA ASP A 414 26.36 21.96 -3.39
C ASP A 414 25.00 22.62 -3.21
N GLU A 415 23.89 21.89 -3.40
CA GLU A 415 22.54 22.35 -3.13
C GLU A 415 22.33 22.64 -1.65
N LEU A 416 22.67 21.67 -0.78
CA LEU A 416 22.56 21.83 0.68
C LEU A 416 23.46 22.95 1.19
N ARG A 417 24.67 23.08 0.64
CA ARG A 417 25.59 24.20 0.98
C ARG A 417 24.97 25.55 0.70
N LYS A 418 24.38 25.73 -0.48
CA LYS A 418 23.67 26.96 -0.88
C LYS A 418 22.44 27.22 -0.02
N GLN A 419 21.63 26.19 0.20
CA GLN A 419 20.38 26.29 0.97
C GLN A 419 20.64 26.69 2.43
N LEU A 420 21.68 26.12 3.06
CA LEU A 420 22.05 26.36 4.44
C LEU A 420 23.09 27.50 4.59
N LYS A 421 23.49 28.14 3.47
CA LYS A 421 24.51 29.23 3.42
C LYS A 421 25.83 28.86 4.10
N LEU A 422 26.24 27.59 4.00
CA LEU A 422 27.49 27.11 4.61
C LEU A 422 28.70 27.65 3.87
N ALA A 423 29.71 28.15 4.59
CA ALA A 423 30.96 28.59 4.02
C ALA A 423 31.70 27.46 3.29
N ASP A 424 32.48 27.78 2.24
CA ASP A 424 33.14 26.80 1.35
C ASP A 424 34.18 25.93 2.12
N GLY A 425 34.72 26.40 3.23
CA GLY A 425 35.68 25.67 4.07
C GLY A 425 35.04 24.60 4.96
N ILE A 426 33.73 24.63 5.21
CA ILE A 426 33.07 23.72 6.13
C ILE A 426 33.03 22.31 5.51
N ARG A 427 33.55 21.33 6.27
CA ARG A 427 33.57 19.92 5.95
C ARG A 427 32.99 19.13 7.11
N GLY A 428 32.42 17.95 6.81
CA GLY A 428 31.85 17.04 7.78
C GLY A 428 30.50 16.50 7.34
N PRO A 429 30.00 15.42 7.97
CA PRO A 429 28.67 14.92 7.72
C PRO A 429 27.62 15.88 8.28
N ILE A 430 26.52 16.04 7.54
CA ILE A 430 25.38 16.87 7.93
C ILE A 430 24.24 15.99 8.44
N VAL A 431 23.61 16.38 9.54
CA VAL A 431 22.41 15.72 10.06
C VAL A 431 21.24 16.04 9.13
N THR A 432 20.72 15.02 8.45
CA THR A 432 19.60 15.14 7.50
C THR A 432 18.25 14.79 8.12
N ALA A 433 18.24 13.97 9.18
CA ALA A 433 17.04 13.67 9.96
C ALA A 433 17.41 13.27 11.40
N VAL A 434 16.49 13.50 12.33
CA VAL A 434 16.56 13.04 13.73
C VAL A 434 15.22 12.39 14.07
N TRP A 435 15.25 11.15 14.58
CA TRP A 435 14.05 10.43 14.99
C TRP A 435 13.50 10.97 16.31
N GLU A 436 12.21 11.23 16.36
CA GLU A 436 11.54 11.67 17.58
C GLU A 436 11.78 10.68 18.74
N ASN A 437 11.98 11.21 19.93
CA ASN A 437 12.24 10.45 21.16
C ASN A 437 13.52 9.58 21.13
N SER A 438 14.37 9.70 20.11
CA SER A 438 15.66 9.00 20.04
C SER A 438 16.72 9.64 20.93
N PRO A 439 17.85 8.95 21.22
CA PRO A 439 18.97 9.54 21.93
C PRO A 439 19.45 10.86 21.31
N ALA A 440 19.51 10.95 19.98
CA ALA A 440 19.87 12.18 19.27
C ALA A 440 18.86 13.32 19.51
N ALA A 441 17.55 13.02 19.45
CA ALA A 441 16.51 14.01 19.71
C ALA A 441 16.54 14.52 21.16
N VAL A 442 16.66 13.61 22.12
CA VAL A 442 16.76 13.94 23.56
C VAL A 442 17.99 14.78 23.87
N ALA A 443 19.12 14.51 23.19
CA ALA A 443 20.33 15.29 23.30
C ALA A 443 20.22 16.69 22.64
N GLY A 444 19.19 16.95 21.83
CA GLY A 444 18.95 18.23 21.19
C GLY A 444 19.64 18.42 19.84
N LEU A 445 19.98 17.33 19.16
CA LEU A 445 20.42 17.38 17.76
C LEU A 445 19.26 17.82 16.86
N LYS A 446 19.60 18.54 15.79
CA LYS A 446 18.65 19.07 14.82
C LYS A 446 19.08 18.76 13.39
N GLN A 447 18.12 18.68 12.51
CA GLN A 447 18.39 18.68 11.06
C GLN A 447 19.16 19.97 10.68
N GLY A 448 20.19 19.83 9.86
CA GLY A 448 21.08 20.92 9.44
C GLY A 448 22.35 21.04 10.27
N ASP A 449 22.48 20.39 11.43
CA ASP A 449 23.72 20.37 12.19
C ASP A 449 24.84 19.71 11.38
N VAL A 450 26.02 20.35 11.29
CA VAL A 450 27.20 19.75 10.66
C VAL A 450 28.10 19.20 11.77
N VAL A 451 28.45 17.91 11.71
CA VAL A 451 29.31 17.27 12.70
C VAL A 451 30.76 17.55 12.36
N LEU A 452 31.45 18.28 13.24
CA LEU A 452 32.87 18.65 13.09
C LEU A 452 33.76 17.64 13.77
N LYS A 453 33.37 17.17 14.99
CA LYS A 453 34.15 16.19 15.78
C LYS A 453 33.22 15.18 16.45
N VAL A 454 33.72 13.97 16.58
CA VAL A 454 33.20 12.94 17.47
C VAL A 454 34.24 12.72 18.56
N ASN A 455 33.91 13.00 19.83
CA ASN A 455 34.88 13.15 20.93
C ASN A 455 35.97 14.17 20.53
N ASP A 456 37.21 13.75 20.55
CA ASP A 456 38.35 14.61 20.20
C ASP A 456 38.79 14.48 18.74
N THR A 457 38.20 13.53 17.97
CA THR A 457 38.58 13.23 16.60
C THR A 457 37.80 14.10 15.63
N GLU A 458 38.47 14.78 14.71
CA GLU A 458 37.86 15.50 13.61
C GLU A 458 37.25 14.51 12.60
N VAL A 459 36.00 14.77 12.18
CA VAL A 459 35.28 13.94 11.16
C VAL A 459 35.00 14.79 9.94
N ARG A 460 35.40 14.29 8.77
CA ARG A 460 35.22 14.98 7.47
C ARG A 460 34.26 14.27 6.52
N THR A 461 34.03 13.01 6.80
CA THR A 461 33.20 12.13 5.94
C THR A 461 32.14 11.39 6.76
N VAL A 462 31.14 10.84 6.09
CA VAL A 462 30.14 9.95 6.70
C VAL A 462 30.83 8.70 7.27
N TYR A 463 31.88 8.23 6.60
CA TYR A 463 32.67 7.10 7.08
C TYR A 463 33.36 7.40 8.40
N ASP A 464 34.09 8.56 8.52
CA ASP A 464 34.76 8.95 9.74
C ASP A 464 33.77 9.02 10.92
N PHE A 465 32.59 9.61 10.67
CA PHE A 465 31.54 9.71 11.69
C PHE A 465 31.13 8.34 12.25
N TYR A 466 30.79 7.37 11.40
CA TYR A 466 30.39 6.05 11.87
C TYR A 466 31.55 5.27 12.50
N GLN A 467 32.77 5.43 12.02
CA GLN A 467 33.95 4.80 12.60
C GLN A 467 34.19 5.30 14.05
N GLU A 468 34.23 6.62 14.25
CA GLU A 468 34.43 7.23 15.57
C GLU A 468 33.25 6.98 16.51
N LEU A 469 32.01 7.01 16.00
CA LEU A 469 30.82 6.68 16.76
C LEU A 469 30.88 5.24 17.32
N ASN A 470 31.33 4.29 16.51
CA ASN A 470 31.42 2.88 16.88
C ASN A 470 32.64 2.56 17.75
N ALA A 471 33.74 3.28 17.58
CA ALA A 471 34.95 3.16 18.41
C ALA A 471 34.71 3.59 19.88
N ALA A 472 33.75 4.49 20.10
CA ALA A 472 33.43 4.96 21.45
C ALA A 472 32.79 3.85 22.28
N SER A 473 33.42 3.55 23.44
CA SER A 473 32.91 2.55 24.40
C SER A 473 31.90 3.11 25.41
N LYS A 474 31.80 4.44 25.50
CA LYS A 474 30.96 5.21 26.42
C LYS A 474 30.16 6.25 25.66
N ASP A 475 29.58 7.20 26.37
CA ASP A 475 28.90 8.35 25.84
C ASP A 475 29.75 9.09 24.80
N VAL A 476 29.15 9.66 23.82
CA VAL A 476 29.79 10.30 22.68
C VAL A 476 29.56 11.80 22.75
N MET A 477 30.62 12.58 22.70
CA MET A 477 30.54 14.04 22.59
C MET A 477 30.62 14.44 21.11
N LEU A 478 29.63 15.14 20.62
CA LEU A 478 29.60 15.69 19.26
C LEU A 478 29.86 17.19 19.32
N ARG A 479 30.86 17.67 18.57
CA ARG A 479 31.02 19.09 18.29
C ARG A 479 30.42 19.38 16.94
N LEU A 480 29.43 20.28 16.91
CA LEU A 480 28.58 20.58 15.75
C LEU A 480 28.73 22.05 15.36
N LEU A 481 28.55 22.34 14.09
CA LEU A 481 28.22 23.68 13.60
C LEU A 481 26.70 23.77 13.39
N ARG A 482 26.11 24.75 14.07
CA ARG A 482 24.66 25.10 13.95
C ARG A 482 24.53 26.59 13.73
N GLU A 483 24.01 27.04 12.59
CA GLU A 483 23.80 28.46 12.29
C GLU A 483 25.02 29.33 12.65
N ASP A 484 26.20 28.99 12.14
CA ASP A 484 27.50 29.63 12.39
C ASP A 484 28.05 29.58 13.85
N ASN A 485 27.40 28.84 14.76
CA ASN A 485 27.85 28.64 16.12
C ASN A 485 28.32 27.19 16.34
N GLU A 486 29.45 27.06 17.05
CA GLU A 486 29.85 25.75 17.53
C GLU A 486 29.03 25.36 18.78
N VAL A 487 28.45 24.16 18.75
CA VAL A 487 27.67 23.57 19.84
C VAL A 487 28.29 22.23 20.20
N VAL A 488 28.32 21.89 21.49
CA VAL A 488 28.74 20.58 21.95
C VAL A 488 27.55 19.84 22.57
N ILE A 489 27.30 18.63 22.08
CA ILE A 489 26.20 17.80 22.49
C ILE A 489 26.68 16.40 22.89
N GLY A 490 26.22 15.90 24.05
CA GLY A 490 26.50 14.56 24.51
C GLY A 490 25.38 13.55 24.10
N LEU A 491 25.76 12.46 23.44
CA LEU A 491 24.93 11.31 23.20
C LEU A 491 25.18 10.22 24.21
N VAL A 492 24.19 9.83 25.00
CA VAL A 492 24.26 8.75 25.97
C VAL A 492 24.13 7.40 25.24
N LYS A 493 25.21 6.57 25.38
CA LYS A 493 25.30 5.25 24.70
C LYS A 493 24.63 4.15 25.49
#